data_c9cbf9d46f4ee2ae6333ecf487e5687b
#
_entry.id   c9cbf9d46f4ee2ae6333ecf487e5687b
#
_cell.length_a   1.000
_cell.length_b   1.000
_cell.length_c   1.000
_cell.angle_alpha   90.00
_cell.angle_beta   90.00
_cell.angle_gamma   90.00
#
_symmetry.space_group_name_H-M   'P 1'
#
loop_
_entity.id
_entity.type
_entity.pdbx_description
1 polymer ?
#
loop_
_entity_poly.entity_id
_entity_poly.type
_entity_poly.pdbx_seq_one_letter_code
_entity_poly.pdbx_strand_id
1 'polypeptide(L)'
;TQARKPGMLPNVSITATDISASMLDMCRTGAYDNLALGRGLSPERRRTFFEDAGDGRMKVKDNVKRMVNFRPQNLMDSYALLGKFDIIFCRNVLIYFSPDMKSKVLNQMANSLNPGGYLLLGASESLTGLTDRFEMVRCNPGIIYKLK
;
A
#
# COMPACT_ATOMS: atom_id res chain seq x y z
N THR A 1 -2.07 1.57 14.36
CA THR A 1 -0.81 1.46 15.13
C THR A 1 -0.73 2.47 16.28
N GLN A 2 -1.31 3.68 16.16
CA GLN A 2 -1.28 4.70 17.23
C GLN A 2 -2.19 4.36 18.44
N ALA A 3 -3.13 3.43 18.31
CA ALA A 3 -4.10 3.09 19.36
C ALA A 3 -3.62 2.01 20.35
N ARG A 4 -2.42 1.46 20.16
CA ARG A 4 -1.89 0.40 21.03
C ARG A 4 -0.60 0.84 21.73
N LYS A 5 -0.41 0.39 22.97
CA LYS A 5 0.79 0.66 23.75
C LYS A 5 2.03 0.15 22.99
N PRO A 6 3.16 0.88 23.03
CA PRO A 6 4.44 0.39 22.49
C PRO A 6 4.76 -1.02 23.06
N GLY A 7 5.18 -1.94 22.20
CA GLY A 7 5.47 -3.33 22.57
C GLY A 7 4.32 -4.32 22.44
N MET A 8 3.09 -3.87 22.17
CA MET A 8 1.93 -4.73 21.93
C MET A 8 1.54 -4.86 20.45
N LEU A 9 2.31 -4.27 19.55
CA LEU A 9 2.07 -4.40 18.11
C LEU A 9 2.61 -5.75 17.62
N PRO A 10 1.86 -6.49 16.80
CA PRO A 10 2.41 -7.62 16.08
C PRO A 10 3.57 -7.12 15.20
N ASN A 11 4.51 -8.00 14.89
CA ASN A 11 5.53 -7.71 13.89
C ASN A 11 4.84 -7.33 12.58
N VAL A 12 5.08 -6.10 12.12
CA VAL A 12 4.54 -5.59 10.86
C VAL A 12 5.66 -5.66 9.82
N SER A 13 5.38 -6.34 8.71
CA SER A 13 6.23 -6.36 7.53
C SER A 13 5.46 -5.76 6.38
N ILE A 14 6.06 -4.81 5.68
CA ILE A 14 5.46 -4.12 4.53
C ILE A 14 6.28 -4.49 3.29
N THR A 15 5.62 -5.05 2.28
CA THR A 15 6.21 -5.20 0.95
C THR A 15 5.63 -4.11 0.06
N ALA A 16 6.48 -3.22 -0.41
CA ALA A 16 6.11 -2.16 -1.34
C ALA A 16 6.68 -2.47 -2.72
N THR A 17 5.83 -2.41 -3.74
CA THR A 17 6.21 -2.80 -5.10
C THR A 17 5.96 -1.68 -6.10
N ASP A 18 6.83 -1.57 -7.07
CA ASP A 18 6.66 -0.70 -8.24
C ASP A 18 7.32 -1.36 -9.45
N ILE A 19 6.88 -1.01 -10.66
CA ILE A 19 7.52 -1.44 -11.91
C ILE A 19 8.75 -0.59 -12.22
N SER A 20 8.81 0.63 -11.73
CA SER A 20 9.89 1.59 -11.99
C SER A 20 11.02 1.44 -10.98
N ALA A 21 12.20 1.06 -11.46
CA ALA A 21 13.40 0.99 -10.64
C ALA A 21 13.76 2.36 -10.01
N SER A 22 13.62 3.45 -10.77
CA SER A 22 13.91 4.80 -10.29
C SER A 22 12.97 5.22 -9.15
N MET A 23 11.68 4.86 -9.23
CA MET A 23 10.73 5.12 -8.14
C MET A 23 11.07 4.31 -6.90
N LEU A 24 11.48 3.05 -7.05
CA LEU A 24 11.93 2.23 -5.92
C LEU A 24 13.17 2.81 -5.25
N ASP A 25 14.11 3.38 -6.01
CA ASP A 25 15.31 4.04 -5.46
C ASP A 25 14.94 5.32 -4.70
N MET A 26 14.01 6.12 -5.23
CA MET A 26 13.46 7.26 -4.50
C MET A 26 12.78 6.82 -3.19
N CYS A 27 12.00 5.75 -3.21
CA CYS A 27 11.36 5.19 -2.02
C CYS A 27 12.40 4.70 -0.99
N ARG A 28 13.47 4.06 -1.42
CA ARG A 28 14.57 3.61 -0.54
C ARG A 28 15.29 4.80 0.11
N THR A 29 15.48 5.88 -0.62
CA THR A 29 15.98 7.15 -0.06
C THR A 29 15.02 7.70 0.99
N GLY A 30 13.72 7.68 0.70
CA GLY A 30 12.64 8.08 1.61
C GLY A 30 12.60 9.58 1.88
N ALA A 31 13.19 10.41 1.02
CA ALA A 31 13.20 11.86 1.13
C ALA A 31 12.15 12.49 0.20
N TYR A 32 11.30 13.33 0.77
CA TYR A 32 10.14 13.92 0.10
C TYR A 32 10.12 15.44 0.29
N ASP A 33 9.64 16.15 -0.72
CA ASP A 33 9.40 17.60 -0.65
C ASP A 33 8.08 17.94 0.09
N ASN A 34 7.89 19.22 0.35
CA ASN A 34 6.69 19.69 1.04
C ASN A 34 5.40 19.48 0.24
N LEU A 35 5.48 19.44 -1.09
CA LEU A 35 4.30 19.20 -1.94
C LEU A 35 3.81 17.76 -1.78
N ALA A 36 4.73 16.79 -1.79
CA ALA A 36 4.39 15.38 -1.56
C ALA A 36 3.83 15.15 -0.15
N LEU A 37 4.43 15.79 0.87
CA LEU A 37 4.04 15.64 2.27
C LEU A 37 2.78 16.44 2.65
N GLY A 38 2.41 17.43 1.85
CA GLY A 38 1.21 18.26 2.09
C GLY A 38 -0.12 17.55 1.86
N ARG A 39 -0.10 16.37 1.23
CA ARG A 39 -1.30 15.62 0.88
C ARG A 39 -1.56 14.49 1.88
N GLY A 40 -2.43 14.75 2.87
CA GLY A 40 -2.94 13.73 3.78
C GLY A 40 -2.02 13.34 4.95
N LEU A 41 -0.85 13.94 5.08
CA LEU A 41 0.03 13.75 6.22
C LEU A 41 -0.23 14.83 7.28
N SER A 42 -0.71 14.42 8.47
CA SER A 42 -0.94 15.37 9.56
C SER A 42 0.39 15.93 10.09
N PRO A 43 0.41 17.17 10.63
CA PRO A 43 1.60 17.75 11.26
C PRO A 43 2.19 16.88 12.37
N GLU A 44 1.33 16.21 13.14
CA GLU A 44 1.74 15.28 14.20
C GLU A 44 2.50 14.07 13.63
N ARG A 45 1.95 13.42 12.61
CA ARG A 45 2.61 12.28 11.93
C ARG A 45 3.91 12.70 11.28
N ARG A 46 3.96 13.90 10.68
CA ARG A 46 5.18 14.46 10.11
C ARG A 46 6.27 14.60 11.18
N ARG A 47 5.99 15.19 12.34
CA ARG A 47 6.96 15.33 13.44
C ARG A 47 7.39 13.97 14.01
N THR A 48 6.46 13.02 14.10
CA THR A 48 6.72 11.71 14.71
C THR A 48 7.59 10.82 13.83
N PHE A 49 7.32 10.77 12.52
CA PHE A 49 7.87 9.75 11.62
C PHE A 49 8.87 10.28 10.60
N PHE A 50 9.08 11.59 10.53
CA PHE A 50 10.02 12.21 9.60
C PHE A 50 11.06 13.01 10.35
N GLU A 51 12.19 13.24 9.69
CA GLU A 51 13.28 14.10 10.11
C GLU A 51 13.70 15.02 8.95
N ASP A 52 14.39 16.13 9.26
CA ASP A 52 14.88 17.04 8.24
C ASP A 52 15.97 16.34 7.40
N ALA A 53 15.85 16.44 6.10
CA ALA A 53 16.82 15.90 5.15
C ALA A 53 17.69 16.98 4.48
N GLY A 54 17.51 18.24 4.87
CA GLY A 54 18.10 19.40 4.19
C GLY A 54 17.33 19.80 2.93
N ASP A 55 17.67 20.95 2.36
CA ASP A 55 17.09 21.48 1.11
C ASP A 55 15.54 21.56 1.11
N GLY A 56 14.94 21.77 2.30
CA GLY A 56 13.48 21.82 2.45
C GLY A 56 12.76 20.50 2.30
N ARG A 57 13.48 19.39 2.27
CA ARG A 57 12.93 18.03 2.22
C ARG A 57 12.90 17.39 3.60
N MET A 58 11.99 16.43 3.77
CA MET A 58 11.89 15.59 4.96
C MET A 58 12.12 14.14 4.58
N LYS A 59 12.83 13.40 5.41
CA LYS A 59 13.13 11.98 5.22
C LYS A 59 12.37 11.15 6.24
N VAL A 60 11.84 10.01 5.79
CA VAL A 60 11.24 9.00 6.69
C VAL A 60 12.32 8.46 7.62
N LYS A 61 12.07 8.45 8.93
CA LYS A 61 13.00 7.93 9.94
C LYS A 61 13.34 6.46 9.72
N ASP A 62 14.55 6.07 10.02
CA ASP A 62 15.07 4.72 9.75
C ASP A 62 14.30 3.60 10.47
N ASN A 63 13.75 3.87 11.66
CA ASN A 63 12.93 2.88 12.36
C ASN A 63 11.62 2.54 11.62
N VAL A 64 11.10 3.47 10.81
CA VAL A 64 9.94 3.24 9.94
C VAL A 64 10.38 2.57 8.62
N LYS A 65 11.46 3.06 8.01
CA LYS A 65 11.98 2.53 6.75
C LYS A 65 12.33 1.05 6.85
N ARG A 66 12.92 0.60 7.95
CA ARG A 66 13.28 -0.81 8.18
C ARG A 66 12.10 -1.79 8.15
N MET A 67 10.86 -1.30 8.30
CA MET A 67 9.64 -2.12 8.19
C MET A 67 9.23 -2.38 6.75
N VAL A 68 9.85 -1.71 5.77
CA VAL A 68 9.43 -1.75 4.37
C VAL A 68 10.50 -2.42 3.51
N ASN A 69 10.09 -3.48 2.80
CA ASN A 69 10.89 -4.16 1.80
C ASN A 69 10.40 -3.73 0.40
N PHE A 70 11.27 -3.04 -0.34
CA PHE A 70 10.98 -2.55 -1.68
C PHE A 70 11.38 -3.57 -2.73
N ARG A 71 10.45 -3.98 -3.60
CA ARG A 71 10.67 -5.00 -4.64
C ARG A 71 10.14 -4.54 -5.99
N PRO A 72 10.87 -4.80 -7.10
CA PRO A 72 10.33 -4.60 -8.43
C PRO A 72 9.23 -5.63 -8.69
N GLN A 73 8.09 -5.20 -9.22
CA GLN A 73 7.00 -6.07 -9.59
C GLN A 73 6.14 -5.43 -10.68
N ASN A 74 5.93 -6.14 -11.77
CA ASN A 74 4.87 -5.84 -12.71
C ASN A 74 3.58 -6.51 -12.22
N LEU A 75 2.48 -5.76 -12.13
CA LEU A 75 1.19 -6.28 -11.67
C LEU A 75 0.60 -7.35 -12.60
N MET A 76 1.08 -7.43 -13.84
CA MET A 76 0.65 -8.47 -14.79
C MET A 76 1.41 -9.79 -14.61
N ASP A 77 2.53 -9.78 -13.89
CA ASP A 77 3.33 -10.98 -13.62
C ASP A 77 2.82 -11.75 -12.40
N SER A 78 3.35 -12.95 -12.17
CA SER A 78 2.98 -13.77 -11.03
C SER A 78 3.41 -13.17 -9.69
N TYR A 79 2.54 -13.23 -8.67
CA TYR A 79 2.83 -12.80 -7.29
C TYR A 79 3.35 -13.93 -6.40
N ALA A 80 3.61 -15.11 -6.95
CA ALA A 80 3.99 -16.31 -6.16
C ALA A 80 5.19 -16.07 -5.25
N LEU A 81 6.16 -15.25 -5.68
CA LEU A 81 7.36 -14.93 -4.91
C LEU A 81 7.18 -13.81 -3.89
N LEU A 82 6.03 -13.15 -3.88
CA LEU A 82 5.74 -12.09 -2.90
C LEU A 82 5.22 -12.65 -1.57
N GLY A 83 4.68 -13.87 -1.57
CA GLY A 83 4.10 -14.51 -0.39
C GLY A 83 2.62 -14.16 -0.19
N LYS A 84 2.17 -14.26 1.06
CA LYS A 84 0.80 -13.98 1.48
C LYS A 84 0.73 -12.73 2.35
N PHE A 85 -0.40 -12.04 2.25
CA PHE A 85 -0.64 -10.77 2.93
C PHE A 85 -1.95 -10.78 3.69
N ASP A 86 -2.03 -10.03 4.77
CA ASP A 86 -3.28 -9.78 5.49
C ASP A 86 -4.02 -8.57 4.92
N ILE A 87 -3.26 -7.61 4.35
CA ILE A 87 -3.80 -6.40 3.75
C ILE A 87 -3.01 -6.06 2.49
N ILE A 88 -3.73 -5.73 1.41
CA ILE A 88 -3.15 -5.18 0.17
C ILE A 88 -3.72 -3.78 -0.07
N PHE A 89 -2.83 -2.81 -0.31
CA PHE A 89 -3.18 -1.47 -0.78
C PHE A 89 -2.87 -1.36 -2.27
N CYS A 90 -3.90 -1.22 -3.11
CA CYS A 90 -3.78 -0.98 -4.54
C CYS A 90 -4.62 0.24 -4.91
N ARG A 91 -4.07 1.45 -4.75
CA ARG A 91 -4.83 2.68 -4.90
C ARG A 91 -4.37 3.48 -6.11
N ASN A 92 -5.33 3.88 -6.95
CA ASN A 92 -5.10 4.71 -8.14
C ASN A 92 -4.13 4.09 -9.15
N VAL A 93 -4.16 2.76 -9.27
CA VAL A 93 -3.31 1.98 -10.17
C VAL A 93 -4.16 1.26 -11.22
N LEU A 94 -5.27 0.65 -10.81
CA LEU A 94 -6.13 -0.13 -11.72
C LEU A 94 -6.81 0.75 -12.79
N ILE A 95 -6.91 2.05 -12.57
CA ILE A 95 -7.47 2.99 -13.54
C ILE A 95 -6.77 2.98 -14.90
N TYR A 96 -5.52 2.52 -14.95
CA TYR A 96 -4.72 2.45 -16.18
C TYR A 96 -4.86 1.13 -16.93
N PHE A 97 -5.63 0.17 -16.42
CA PHE A 97 -5.78 -1.17 -17.01
C PHE A 97 -7.14 -1.36 -17.69
N SER A 98 -7.18 -2.18 -18.73
CA SER A 98 -8.44 -2.65 -19.32
C SER A 98 -9.24 -3.52 -18.33
N PRO A 99 -10.54 -3.71 -18.50
CA PRO A 99 -11.35 -4.58 -17.62
C PRO A 99 -10.78 -5.97 -17.44
N ASP A 100 -10.31 -6.62 -18.51
CA ASP A 100 -9.73 -7.99 -18.47
C ASP A 100 -8.43 -7.99 -17.65
N MET A 101 -7.56 -7.01 -17.85
CA MET A 101 -6.34 -6.86 -17.07
C MET A 101 -6.64 -6.60 -15.60
N LYS A 102 -7.64 -5.75 -15.29
CA LYS A 102 -8.10 -5.51 -13.91
C LYS A 102 -8.55 -6.82 -13.26
N SER A 103 -9.37 -7.61 -13.94
CA SER A 103 -9.84 -8.92 -13.43
C SER A 103 -8.67 -9.85 -13.14
N LYS A 104 -7.68 -9.93 -14.04
CA LYS A 104 -6.48 -10.74 -13.84
C LYS A 104 -5.69 -10.28 -12.61
N VAL A 105 -5.41 -8.99 -12.47
CA VAL A 105 -4.68 -8.41 -11.33
C VAL A 105 -5.42 -8.64 -10.02
N LEU A 106 -6.74 -8.42 -10.00
CA LEU A 106 -7.56 -8.63 -8.81
C LEU A 106 -7.60 -10.09 -8.36
N ASN A 107 -7.66 -11.03 -9.30
CA ASN A 107 -7.60 -12.46 -8.98
C ASN A 107 -6.22 -12.86 -8.44
N GLN A 108 -5.14 -12.31 -8.96
CA GLN A 108 -3.80 -12.52 -8.38
C GLN A 108 -3.69 -11.96 -6.95
N MET A 109 -4.24 -10.76 -6.70
CA MET A 109 -4.30 -10.18 -5.36
C MET A 109 -5.13 -11.06 -4.40
N ALA A 110 -6.28 -11.56 -4.84
CA ALA A 110 -7.09 -12.49 -4.05
C ALA A 110 -6.30 -13.76 -3.70
N ASN A 111 -5.53 -14.31 -4.66
CA ASN A 111 -4.68 -15.46 -4.40
C ASN A 111 -3.51 -15.16 -3.46
N SER A 112 -3.09 -13.91 -3.33
CA SER A 112 -2.00 -13.48 -2.44
C SER A 112 -2.48 -12.99 -1.07
N LEU A 113 -3.78 -12.95 -0.83
CA LEU A 113 -4.34 -12.66 0.49
C LEU A 113 -4.48 -13.93 1.33
N ASN A 114 -4.28 -13.78 2.63
CA ASN A 114 -4.70 -14.76 3.63
C ASN A 114 -6.24 -14.81 3.69
N PRO A 115 -6.85 -15.93 4.11
CA PRO A 115 -8.28 -16.02 4.33
C PRO A 115 -8.79 -14.87 5.21
N GLY A 116 -9.84 -14.18 4.76
CA GLY A 116 -10.37 -13.01 5.45
C GLY A 116 -9.52 -11.74 5.37
N GLY A 117 -8.48 -11.73 4.55
CA GLY A 117 -7.64 -10.56 4.31
C GLY A 117 -8.37 -9.44 3.55
N TYR A 118 -7.78 -8.27 3.52
CA TYR A 118 -8.42 -7.06 3.03
C TYR A 118 -7.68 -6.44 1.83
N LEU A 119 -8.45 -5.92 0.88
CA LEU A 119 -7.97 -5.11 -0.23
C LEU A 119 -8.53 -3.69 -0.12
N LEU A 120 -7.67 -2.69 -0.20
CA LEU A 120 -8.02 -1.28 -0.24
C LEU A 120 -7.71 -0.70 -1.61
N LEU A 121 -8.71 -0.09 -2.24
CA LEU A 121 -8.61 0.57 -3.54
C LEU A 121 -8.64 2.10 -3.41
N GLY A 122 -8.37 2.79 -4.50
CA GLY A 122 -8.60 4.23 -4.60
C GLY A 122 -10.09 4.58 -4.59
N ALA A 123 -10.43 5.82 -4.22
CA ALA A 123 -11.82 6.25 -4.05
C ALA A 123 -12.68 6.15 -5.32
N SER A 124 -12.05 6.25 -6.49
CA SER A 124 -12.71 6.13 -7.81
C SER A 124 -12.62 4.73 -8.44
N GLU A 125 -12.05 3.77 -7.73
CA GLU A 125 -11.88 2.40 -8.20
C GLU A 125 -12.93 1.47 -7.57
N SER A 126 -13.45 0.51 -8.34
CA SER A 126 -14.47 -0.45 -7.91
C SER A 126 -14.15 -1.84 -8.44
N LEU A 127 -14.60 -2.86 -7.71
CA LEU A 127 -14.53 -4.28 -8.13
C LEU A 127 -15.78 -4.74 -8.87
N THR A 128 -16.80 -3.90 -9.03
CA THR A 128 -18.08 -4.26 -9.62
C THR A 128 -17.90 -4.84 -11.02
N GLY A 129 -18.37 -6.06 -11.24
CA GLY A 129 -18.29 -6.75 -12.52
C GLY A 129 -16.90 -7.27 -12.90
N LEU A 130 -15.88 -7.14 -12.03
CA LEU A 130 -14.50 -7.55 -12.31
C LEU A 130 -14.11 -8.85 -11.61
N THR A 131 -14.64 -9.10 -10.41
CA THR A 131 -14.38 -10.31 -9.63
C THR A 131 -15.47 -10.52 -8.58
N ASP A 132 -15.76 -11.76 -8.24
CA ASP A 132 -16.71 -12.18 -7.19
C ASP A 132 -16.00 -12.65 -5.91
N ARG A 133 -14.66 -12.59 -5.90
CA ARG A 133 -13.81 -13.10 -4.82
C ARG A 133 -13.87 -12.26 -3.55
N PHE A 134 -14.40 -11.05 -3.61
CA PHE A 134 -14.44 -10.11 -2.51
C PHE A 134 -15.85 -9.72 -2.12
N GLU A 135 -16.06 -9.47 -0.85
CA GLU A 135 -17.23 -8.78 -0.32
C GLU A 135 -16.89 -7.32 0.00
N MET A 136 -17.81 -6.41 -0.30
CA MET A 136 -17.68 -5.00 0.04
C MET A 136 -18.05 -4.78 1.50
N VAL A 137 -17.13 -4.19 2.26
CA VAL A 137 -17.35 -3.79 3.66
C VAL A 137 -17.37 -2.27 3.74
N ARG A 138 -18.48 -1.70 4.17
CA ARG A 138 -18.62 -0.26 4.41
C ARG A 138 -17.99 0.10 5.75
N CYS A 139 -17.11 1.08 5.72
CA CYS A 139 -16.45 1.64 6.89
C CYS A 139 -16.83 3.13 7.02
N ASN A 140 -16.60 3.71 8.15
CA ASN A 140 -16.74 5.16 8.32
C ASN A 140 -15.35 5.77 8.63
N PRO A 141 -14.75 6.54 7.71
CA PRO A 141 -15.17 6.74 6.32
C PRO A 141 -14.66 5.66 5.36
N GLY A 142 -15.41 5.35 4.30
CA GLY A 142 -14.91 4.64 3.12
C GLY A 142 -15.38 3.21 2.94
N ILE A 143 -14.75 2.54 1.99
CA ILE A 143 -15.05 1.16 1.59
C ILE A 143 -13.74 0.38 1.58
N ILE A 144 -13.78 -0.84 2.10
CA ILE A 144 -12.74 -1.85 1.97
C ILE A 144 -13.34 -3.12 1.38
N TYR A 145 -12.52 -4.00 0.85
CA TYR A 145 -12.94 -5.26 0.28
C TYR A 145 -12.30 -6.39 1.06
N LYS A 146 -13.12 -7.31 1.56
CA LYS A 146 -12.67 -8.49 2.30
C LYS A 146 -12.68 -9.71 1.40
N LEU A 147 -11.65 -10.52 1.42
CA LEU A 147 -11.61 -11.80 0.72
C LEU A 147 -12.66 -12.75 1.35
N LYS A 148 -13.49 -13.33 0.49
CA LYS A 148 -14.51 -14.34 0.88
C LYS A 148 -13.89 -15.67 1.30
#